data_7ff10ab388a308058d543ea52e6378dc
#
_entry.id   7ff10ab388a308058d543ea52e6378dc
#
_cell.length_a   1.000
_cell.length_b   1.000
_cell.length_c   1.000
_cell.angle_alpha   90.00
_cell.angle_beta   90.00
_cell.angle_gamma   90.00
#
_symmetry.space_group_name_H-M   'P 1'
#
loop_
_entity.id
_entity.type
_entity.pdbx_description
1 polymer ?
#
loop_
_entity_poly.entity_id
_entity_poly.type
_entity_poly.pdbx_seq_one_letter_code
_entity_poly.pdbx_strand_id
1 'polypeptide(L)'
;MPVNKNAYLRYQILDQCFSSKHRKFSFDELVDFVSDKLGYNISPRQIRDDIANLRIGPYYAPIEATRYDGKKCYYHYSYSDFSIFKNELTTEELINLRSTIEMLNRYRGIPANAWLEEVISNLEYRFGVKANSENLISFEQNDMLKGLG
;
A
#
# COMPACT_ATOMS: atom_id res chain seq x y z
N MET A 1 9.98 -19.23 -5.34
CA MET A 1 9.31 -18.62 -6.46
C MET A 1 9.36 -17.10 -6.36
N PRO A 2 9.80 -16.45 -7.39
CA PRO A 2 9.87 -15.00 -7.32
C PRO A 2 8.48 -14.38 -7.22
N VAL A 3 8.37 -13.39 -6.37
CA VAL A 3 7.16 -12.60 -6.29
C VAL A 3 7.13 -11.74 -7.54
N ASN A 4 6.14 -11.95 -8.37
CA ASN A 4 6.03 -11.17 -9.58
C ASN A 4 5.39 -9.81 -9.29
N LYS A 5 5.50 -8.90 -10.25
CA LYS A 5 4.96 -7.56 -10.11
C LYS A 5 3.45 -7.56 -9.88
N ASN A 6 2.77 -8.53 -10.46
CA ASN A 6 1.33 -8.61 -10.36
C ASN A 6 0.86 -8.98 -8.96
N ALA A 7 1.64 -9.79 -8.23
CA ALA A 7 1.28 -10.13 -6.86
C ALA A 7 1.24 -8.88 -5.98
N TYR A 8 2.26 -8.04 -6.10
CA TYR A 8 2.31 -6.78 -5.33
C TYR A 8 1.13 -5.89 -5.66
N LEU A 9 0.83 -5.76 -6.94
CA LEU A 9 -0.29 -4.93 -7.39
C LEU A 9 -1.62 -5.49 -6.90
N ARG A 10 -1.79 -6.81 -6.95
CA ARG A 10 -3.00 -7.44 -6.42
C ARG A 10 -3.15 -7.16 -4.93
N TYR A 11 -2.06 -7.24 -4.18
CA TYR A 11 -2.10 -6.97 -2.74
C TYR A 11 -2.51 -5.53 -2.45
N GLN A 12 -2.04 -4.58 -3.25
CA GLN A 12 -2.46 -3.18 -3.11
C GLN A 12 -3.96 -3.03 -3.33
N ILE A 13 -4.48 -3.68 -4.35
CA ILE A 13 -5.90 -3.60 -4.68
C ILE A 13 -6.74 -4.27 -3.59
N LEU A 14 -6.32 -5.44 -3.15
CA LEU A 14 -7.01 -6.16 -2.08
C LEU A 14 -7.00 -5.36 -0.77
N ASP A 15 -5.89 -4.71 -0.48
CA ASP A 15 -5.79 -3.86 0.71
C ASP A 15 -6.83 -2.74 0.66
N GLN A 16 -7.03 -2.15 -0.50
CA GLN A 16 -8.06 -1.12 -0.66
C GLN A 16 -9.45 -1.69 -0.39
N CYS A 17 -9.71 -2.90 -0.85
CA CYS A 17 -11.00 -3.54 -0.63
C CYS A 17 -11.23 -3.85 0.84
N PHE A 18 -10.24 -4.45 1.49
CA PHE A 18 -10.39 -4.87 2.89
C PHE A 18 -10.45 -3.68 3.86
N SER A 19 -9.81 -2.58 3.52
CA SER A 19 -9.79 -1.40 4.37
C SER A 19 -10.94 -0.43 4.08
N SER A 20 -11.75 -0.70 3.07
CA SER A 20 -12.86 0.17 2.70
C SER A 20 -13.90 0.25 3.81
N LYS A 21 -14.29 1.47 4.16
CA LYS A 21 -15.32 1.70 5.17
C LYS A 21 -16.69 1.93 4.56
N HIS A 22 -16.72 2.13 3.25
CA HIS A 22 -17.95 2.49 2.55
C HIS A 22 -18.55 1.35 1.77
N ARG A 23 -17.77 0.35 1.45
CA ARG A 23 -18.24 -0.75 0.64
C ARG A 23 -17.73 -2.07 1.21
N LYS A 24 -18.62 -3.07 1.24
CA LYS A 24 -18.26 -4.42 1.63
C LYS A 24 -18.11 -5.26 0.39
N PHE A 25 -17.11 -6.12 0.38
CA PHE A 25 -16.80 -6.93 -0.78
C PHE A 25 -17.01 -8.41 -0.45
N SER A 26 -17.88 -9.07 -1.20
CA SER A 26 -17.98 -10.52 -1.17
C SER A 26 -16.79 -11.09 -1.96
N PHE A 27 -16.60 -12.39 -1.87
CA PHE A 27 -15.48 -13.02 -2.58
C PHE A 27 -15.56 -12.77 -4.09
N ASP A 28 -16.74 -12.95 -4.68
CA ASP A 28 -16.93 -12.72 -6.10
C ASP A 28 -16.68 -11.27 -6.48
N GLU A 29 -17.09 -10.35 -5.63
CA GLU A 29 -16.84 -8.93 -5.85
C GLU A 29 -15.35 -8.60 -5.77
N LEU A 30 -14.61 -9.28 -4.89
CA LEU A 30 -13.17 -9.11 -4.84
C LEU A 30 -12.52 -9.53 -6.15
N VAL A 31 -12.92 -10.68 -6.67
CA VAL A 31 -12.39 -11.19 -7.94
C VAL A 31 -12.66 -10.19 -9.06
N ASP A 32 -13.90 -9.73 -9.13
CA ASP A 32 -14.31 -8.79 -10.17
C ASP A 32 -13.57 -7.44 -10.05
N PHE A 33 -13.45 -6.93 -8.84
CA PHE A 33 -12.78 -5.65 -8.60
C PHE A 33 -11.30 -5.73 -8.97
N VAL A 34 -10.63 -6.79 -8.54
CA VAL A 34 -9.20 -6.97 -8.85
C VAL A 34 -9.02 -7.14 -10.35
N SER A 35 -9.86 -7.94 -11.00
CA SER A 35 -9.79 -8.13 -12.45
C SER A 35 -9.97 -6.82 -13.19
N ASP A 36 -10.93 -6.02 -12.76
CA ASP A 36 -11.21 -4.72 -13.38
C ASP A 36 -10.03 -3.78 -13.26
N LYS A 37 -9.42 -3.71 -12.07
CA LYS A 37 -8.27 -2.83 -11.85
C LYS A 37 -7.03 -3.29 -12.59
N LEU A 38 -6.84 -4.60 -12.74
CA LEU A 38 -5.69 -5.14 -13.47
C LEU A 38 -5.85 -5.06 -14.98
N GLY A 39 -7.10 -5.04 -15.46
CA GLY A 39 -7.37 -5.02 -16.89
C GLY A 39 -7.40 -6.40 -17.52
N TYR A 40 -7.37 -7.46 -16.73
CA TYR A 40 -7.53 -8.83 -17.21
C TYR A 40 -8.16 -9.69 -16.12
N ASN A 41 -8.74 -10.80 -16.51
CA ASN A 41 -9.44 -11.66 -15.56
C ASN A 41 -8.46 -12.41 -14.67
N ILE A 42 -8.70 -12.34 -13.38
CA ILE A 42 -7.94 -13.09 -12.39
C ILE A 42 -8.81 -14.26 -11.93
N SER A 43 -8.19 -15.40 -11.63
CA SER A 43 -8.95 -16.56 -11.20
C SER A 43 -9.36 -16.44 -9.74
N PRO A 44 -10.51 -17.01 -9.37
CA PRO A 44 -10.90 -17.05 -7.95
C PRO A 44 -9.86 -17.76 -7.08
N ARG A 45 -9.21 -18.79 -7.64
CA ARG A 45 -8.17 -19.51 -6.92
C ARG A 45 -7.01 -18.59 -6.57
N GLN A 46 -6.61 -17.71 -7.49
CA GLN A 46 -5.52 -16.77 -7.23
C GLN A 46 -5.87 -15.83 -6.07
N ILE A 47 -7.11 -15.37 -6.01
CA ILE A 47 -7.54 -14.49 -4.92
C ILE A 47 -7.57 -15.25 -3.60
N ARG A 48 -7.99 -16.51 -3.59
CA ARG A 48 -7.93 -17.33 -2.37
C ARG A 48 -6.50 -17.49 -1.88
N ASP A 49 -5.58 -17.75 -2.81
CA ASP A 49 -4.18 -17.89 -2.47
C ASP A 49 -3.61 -16.58 -1.93
N ASP A 50 -3.96 -15.46 -2.54
CA ASP A 50 -3.53 -14.15 -2.09
C ASP A 50 -4.01 -13.85 -0.67
N ILE A 51 -5.27 -14.16 -0.39
CA ILE A 51 -5.83 -13.96 0.96
C ILE A 51 -5.07 -14.82 1.96
N ALA A 52 -4.80 -16.08 1.62
CA ALA A 52 -4.06 -16.97 2.50
C ALA A 52 -2.65 -16.44 2.74
N ASN A 53 -2.00 -15.95 1.69
CA ASN A 53 -0.64 -15.40 1.80
C ASN A 53 -0.60 -14.13 2.63
N LEU A 54 -1.61 -13.28 2.51
CA LEU A 54 -1.68 -12.05 3.30
C LEU A 54 -1.92 -12.32 4.79
N ARG A 55 -2.61 -13.42 5.11
CA ARG A 55 -2.88 -13.77 6.49
C ARG A 55 -1.65 -14.27 7.25
N ILE A 56 -0.67 -14.76 6.52
CA ILE A 56 0.57 -15.25 7.13
C ILE A 56 1.65 -14.17 7.05
N GLY A 57 2.80 -14.43 7.66
CA GLY A 57 3.90 -13.46 7.65
C GLY A 57 4.46 -13.21 6.26
N PRO A 58 5.01 -12.03 6.01
CA PRO A 58 5.27 -10.98 6.98
C PRO A 58 4.09 -10.04 7.28
N TYR A 59 2.99 -10.16 6.53
CA TYR A 59 1.90 -9.18 6.66
C TYR A 59 1.02 -9.42 7.87
N TYR A 60 0.68 -10.69 8.14
CA TYR A 60 -0.25 -11.05 9.22
C TYR A 60 -1.53 -10.22 9.19
N ALA A 61 -2.08 -10.06 7.99
CA ALA A 61 -3.25 -9.22 7.82
C ALA A 61 -4.47 -9.82 8.51
N PRO A 62 -5.19 -9.03 9.33
CA PRO A 62 -6.36 -9.53 10.06
C PRO A 62 -7.60 -9.54 9.18
N ILE A 63 -7.59 -10.39 8.17
CA ILE A 63 -8.69 -10.48 7.21
C ILE A 63 -9.79 -11.35 7.81
N GLU A 64 -10.97 -10.79 7.95
CA GLU A 64 -12.14 -11.49 8.43
C GLU A 64 -13.17 -11.66 7.33
N ALA A 65 -13.88 -12.77 7.38
CA ALA A 65 -15.03 -13.01 6.52
C ALA A 65 -16.27 -12.99 7.40
N THR A 66 -17.07 -11.94 7.28
CA THR A 66 -18.28 -11.77 8.08
C THR A 66 -19.49 -12.06 7.22
N ARG A 67 -20.38 -12.90 7.74
CA ARG A 67 -21.59 -13.26 7.01
C ARG A 67 -22.70 -12.26 7.33
N TYR A 68 -23.22 -11.65 6.28
CA TYR A 68 -24.38 -10.78 6.38
C TYR A 68 -25.55 -11.45 5.66
N ASP A 69 -26.75 -11.29 6.19
CA ASP A 69 -27.98 -11.85 5.62
C ASP A 69 -27.97 -13.37 5.49
N GLY A 70 -27.06 -14.04 6.16
CA GLY A 70 -27.01 -15.49 6.19
C GLY A 70 -26.56 -16.19 4.91
N LYS A 71 -26.22 -15.44 3.87
CA LYS A 71 -25.92 -16.04 2.57
C LYS A 71 -24.54 -15.73 2.02
N LYS A 72 -24.07 -14.51 2.20
CA LYS A 72 -22.79 -14.06 1.67
C LYS A 72 -21.83 -13.65 2.76
N CYS A 73 -20.58 -13.99 2.56
CA CYS A 73 -19.51 -13.51 3.41
C CYS A 73 -18.85 -12.30 2.77
N TYR A 74 -18.62 -11.30 3.56
CA TYR A 74 -17.92 -10.09 3.13
C TYR A 74 -16.56 -10.05 3.81
N TYR A 75 -15.55 -9.72 3.04
CA TYR A 75 -14.16 -9.74 3.50
C TYR A 75 -13.71 -8.33 3.86
N HIS A 76 -13.09 -8.19 5.00
CA HIS A 76 -12.60 -6.91 5.50
C HIS A 76 -11.55 -7.13 6.56
N TYR A 77 -10.80 -6.08 6.89
CA TYR A 77 -9.89 -6.15 8.03
C TYR A 77 -10.67 -6.05 9.34
N SER A 78 -10.19 -6.77 10.36
CA SER A 78 -10.79 -6.72 11.71
C SER A 78 -10.66 -5.34 12.31
N TYR A 79 -9.58 -4.64 12.00
CA TYR A 79 -9.31 -3.31 12.53
C TYR A 79 -9.54 -2.28 11.44
N SER A 80 -10.26 -1.23 11.77
CA SER A 80 -10.66 -0.23 10.78
C SER A 80 -9.48 0.60 10.25
N ASP A 81 -8.39 0.65 10.99
CA ASP A 81 -7.23 1.45 10.62
C ASP A 81 -6.04 0.62 10.12
N PHE A 82 -6.24 -0.67 9.92
CA PHE A 82 -5.18 -1.54 9.42
C PHE A 82 -4.99 -1.37 7.92
N SER A 83 -3.73 -1.44 7.48
CA SER A 83 -3.37 -1.59 6.07
C SER A 83 -2.03 -2.31 6.01
N ILE A 84 -1.87 -3.20 5.03
CA ILE A 84 -0.59 -3.91 4.85
C ILE A 84 0.53 -2.97 4.41
N PHE A 85 0.16 -1.79 3.89
CA PHE A 85 1.13 -0.80 3.46
C PHE A 85 1.27 0.36 4.44
N LYS A 86 0.52 0.31 5.53
CA LYS A 86 0.60 1.34 6.56
C LYS A 86 1.53 0.85 7.65
N ASN A 87 2.75 1.28 7.57
CA ASN A 87 3.73 0.98 8.61
C ASN A 87 3.74 2.10 9.63
N GLU A 88 3.76 1.74 10.90
CA GLU A 88 3.88 2.74 11.94
C GLU A 88 5.35 3.11 12.06
N LEU A 89 5.63 4.32 11.65
CA LEU A 89 6.97 4.87 11.75
C LEU A 89 7.03 5.85 12.90
N THR A 90 8.13 5.83 13.62
CA THR A 90 8.38 6.88 14.60
C THR A 90 8.58 8.19 13.85
N THR A 91 8.47 9.30 14.59
CA THR A 91 8.69 10.61 13.98
C THR A 91 10.07 10.70 13.36
N GLU A 92 11.08 10.17 14.06
CA GLU A 92 12.46 10.18 13.56
C GLU A 92 12.61 9.35 12.29
N GLU A 93 12.03 8.17 12.29
CA GLU A 93 12.06 7.32 11.11
C GLU A 93 11.38 7.97 9.91
N LEU A 94 10.26 8.65 10.16
CA LEU A 94 9.53 9.34 9.10
C LEU A 94 10.36 10.49 8.51
N ILE A 95 11.05 11.23 9.37
CA ILE A 95 11.93 12.30 8.94
C ILE A 95 13.05 11.73 8.06
N ASN A 96 13.68 10.66 8.51
CA ASN A 96 14.75 10.01 7.77
C ASN A 96 14.26 9.48 6.42
N LEU A 97 13.07 8.90 6.40
CA LEU A 97 12.49 8.39 5.16
C LEU A 97 12.22 9.52 4.16
N ARG A 98 11.64 10.61 4.63
CA ARG A 98 11.38 11.76 3.76
C ARG A 98 12.67 12.34 3.20
N SER A 99 13.69 12.44 4.03
CA SER A 99 14.99 12.95 3.60
C SER A 99 15.63 12.06 2.55
N THR A 100 15.48 10.74 2.73
CA THR A 100 16.00 9.78 1.77
C THR A 100 15.27 9.87 0.43
N ILE A 101 13.95 9.95 0.48
CA ILE A 101 13.14 10.09 -0.73
C ILE A 101 13.48 11.39 -1.46
N GLU A 102 13.65 12.47 -0.70
CA GLU A 102 14.04 13.75 -1.29
C GLU A 102 15.38 13.66 -2.00
N MET A 103 16.35 13.03 -1.36
CA MET A 103 17.67 12.85 -1.95
C MET A 103 17.57 12.06 -3.26
N LEU A 104 16.79 10.97 -3.25
CA LEU A 104 16.59 10.15 -4.43
C LEU A 104 15.83 10.91 -5.53
N ASN A 105 14.93 11.78 -5.11
CA ASN A 105 14.11 12.55 -6.05
C ASN A 105 14.94 13.50 -6.92
N ARG A 106 16.11 13.89 -6.45
CA ARG A 106 17.02 14.74 -7.22
C ARG A 106 17.53 14.06 -8.49
N TYR A 107 17.51 12.74 -8.49
CA TYR A 107 17.96 11.96 -9.65
C TYR A 107 16.80 11.55 -10.55
N ARG A 108 15.59 11.96 -10.20
CA ARG A 108 14.41 11.67 -11.00
C ARG A 108 14.49 12.44 -12.31
N GLY A 109 14.14 11.78 -13.40
CA GLY A 109 14.20 12.40 -14.71
C GLY A 109 15.48 12.14 -15.48
N ILE A 110 16.49 11.57 -14.83
CA ILE A 110 17.71 11.15 -15.54
C ILE A 110 17.40 9.85 -16.26
N PRO A 111 17.55 9.81 -17.60
CA PRO A 111 17.11 8.62 -18.36
C PRO A 111 17.72 7.30 -17.90
N ALA A 112 18.96 7.32 -17.43
CA ALA A 112 19.64 6.10 -16.97
C ALA A 112 19.05 5.57 -15.65
N ASN A 113 18.26 6.40 -14.96
CA ASN A 113 17.70 6.06 -13.67
C ASN A 113 16.18 5.92 -13.71
N ALA A 114 15.65 5.44 -14.83
CA ALA A 114 14.20 5.27 -14.97
C ALA A 114 13.62 4.36 -13.90
N TRP A 115 14.37 3.34 -13.46
CA TRP A 115 13.94 2.46 -12.39
C TRP A 115 13.73 3.21 -11.07
N LEU A 116 14.42 4.32 -10.89
CA LEU A 116 14.35 5.08 -9.65
C LEU A 116 12.97 5.68 -9.42
N GLU A 117 12.29 6.08 -10.48
CA GLU A 117 10.93 6.60 -10.35
C GLU A 117 9.98 5.55 -9.78
N GLU A 118 10.15 4.32 -10.21
CA GLU A 118 9.34 3.22 -9.71
C GLU A 118 9.62 2.99 -8.23
N VAL A 119 10.89 3.00 -7.84
CA VAL A 119 11.29 2.82 -6.44
C VAL A 119 10.71 3.94 -5.58
N ILE A 120 10.85 5.19 -6.01
CA ILE A 120 10.34 6.33 -5.26
C ILE A 120 8.82 6.25 -5.12
N SER A 121 8.12 5.94 -6.20
CA SER A 121 6.66 5.82 -6.18
C SER A 121 6.20 4.73 -5.23
N ASN A 122 6.89 3.61 -5.21
CA ASN A 122 6.56 2.52 -4.30
C ASN A 122 6.77 2.91 -2.84
N LEU A 123 7.85 3.62 -2.56
CA LEU A 123 8.11 4.09 -1.20
C LEU A 123 7.07 5.11 -0.75
N GLU A 124 6.72 6.04 -1.63
CA GLU A 124 5.71 7.04 -1.33
C GLU A 124 4.36 6.40 -1.04
N TYR A 125 3.98 5.45 -1.86
CA TYR A 125 2.72 4.74 -1.68
C TYR A 125 2.74 3.92 -0.38
N ARG A 126 3.81 3.16 -0.20
CA ARG A 126 3.91 2.20 0.89
C ARG A 126 3.88 2.87 2.26
N PHE A 127 4.50 4.03 2.39
CA PHE A 127 4.61 4.72 3.66
C PHE A 127 3.74 5.97 3.74
N GLY A 128 2.99 6.28 2.70
CA GLY A 128 2.14 7.46 2.69
C GLY A 128 2.91 8.76 2.70
N VAL A 129 4.14 8.73 2.20
CA VAL A 129 5.03 9.89 2.17
C VAL A 129 5.19 10.33 0.73
N LYS A 130 5.09 11.64 0.48
CA LYS A 130 5.32 12.21 -0.83
C LYS A 130 6.50 13.14 -0.82
N ALA A 131 7.38 12.94 -1.78
CA ALA A 131 8.56 13.78 -1.93
C ALA A 131 8.27 14.87 -2.96
N ASN A 132 7.29 15.73 -2.67
CA ASN A 132 7.07 16.89 -3.52
C ASN A 132 7.69 18.10 -2.86
N SER A 133 8.06 19.09 -3.69
CA SER A 133 8.81 20.25 -3.21
C SER A 133 8.03 21.06 -2.18
N GLU A 134 6.73 21.13 -2.33
CA GLU A 134 5.91 21.94 -1.43
C GLU A 134 5.88 21.36 -0.02
N ASN A 135 5.60 20.08 0.09
CA ASN A 135 5.58 19.42 1.40
C ASN A 135 6.95 19.40 2.04
N LEU A 136 7.98 19.23 1.24
CA LEU A 136 9.35 19.18 1.73
C LEU A 136 9.84 20.53 2.22
N ILE A 137 9.49 21.58 1.52
CA ILE A 137 9.86 22.93 1.95
C ILE A 137 9.27 23.23 3.33
N SER A 138 7.98 22.94 3.48
CA SER A 138 7.31 23.16 4.75
C SER A 138 7.92 22.34 5.88
N PHE A 139 8.20 21.08 5.58
CA PHE A 139 8.80 20.16 6.53
C PHE A 139 10.21 20.56 6.91
N GLU A 140 11.02 20.92 5.93
CA GLU A 140 12.41 21.33 6.16
C GLU A 140 12.51 22.61 6.97
N GLN A 141 11.63 23.57 6.72
CA GLN A 141 11.63 24.79 7.48
C GLN A 141 11.42 24.54 8.97
N ASN A 142 10.46 23.69 9.29
CA ASN A 142 10.21 23.35 10.68
C ASN A 142 11.38 22.62 11.30
N ASP A 143 11.95 21.70 10.57
CA ASP A 143 13.04 20.89 11.05
C ASP A 143 14.32 21.70 11.20
N MET A 144 14.59 22.55 10.25
CA MET A 144 15.77 23.41 10.29
C MET A 144 15.71 24.39 11.45
N LEU A 145 14.55 24.96 11.69
CA LEU A 145 14.38 25.86 12.81
C LEU A 145 14.63 25.17 14.14
N LYS A 146 14.27 23.91 14.24
CA LYS A 146 14.51 23.14 15.45
C LYS A 146 15.93 22.63 15.53
N GLY A 147 16.48 22.21 14.40
CA GLY A 147 17.79 21.61 14.34
C GLY A 147 18.93 22.62 14.45
N LEU A 148 18.71 23.82 13.97
CA LEU A 148 19.70 24.86 13.99
C LEU A 148 19.60 25.78 15.20
N GLY A 149 18.49 25.70 15.86
CA GLY A 149 18.20 26.51 17.03
C GLY A 149 18.99 26.12 18.25
#